data_be26db9e8adfbb4e7a3dac22fe89c12c
#
_entry.id   be26db9e8adfbb4e7a3dac22fe89c12c
#
_cell.length_a   1.000
_cell.length_b   1.000
_cell.length_c   1.000
_cell.angle_alpha   90.00
_cell.angle_beta   90.00
_cell.angle_gamma   90.00
#
_symmetry.space_group_name_H-M   'P 1'
#
loop_
_entity.id
_entity.type
_entity.pdbx_description
1 polymer ?
#
loop_
_entity_poly.entity_id
_entity_poly.type
_entity_poly.pdbx_seq_one_letter_code
_entity_poly.pdbx_strand_id
1 'polypeptide(L)'
;MGVTARMSVRRTVVSVTANTAQPAQASGTLTLGGDLKVNRLGFGAMRLTGKGVWGPPADRDECVRVLRRAVELGVNFIDTADSYGPYISEDIIHEALYPYDGLVIATKAGLLRTGPDVWIPLGNPSYLRQECEMSLLRLGVETIDLFQLHRIDANFPLDDQVGELVTLQNEGKIRHIGLSEINVDQLTAAQAITPIVSVQNMYNLATRTAEPLLDAATSQGIAFIPWFPLAAGPLAAPDGPLQKVAAGHHATPSQLALAWLLKRSPVMLPIPGTSSVAHLEQNVAAAEITLSDDEFEALAAAGAAQGN
;
A
#
# COMPACT_ATOMS: atom_id res chain seq x y z
N MET A 1 65.85 -20.32 -34.18
CA MET A 1 64.45 -20.80 -34.01
C MET A 1 64.10 -20.57 -32.58
N GLY A 2 63.40 -19.47 -32.31
CA GLY A 2 62.93 -19.13 -30.96
C GLY A 2 61.43 -19.26 -30.87
N VAL A 3 60.96 -20.13 -30.01
CA VAL A 3 59.54 -20.37 -29.75
C VAL A 3 59.15 -19.53 -28.51
N THR A 4 58.36 -18.46 -28.75
CA THR A 4 57.78 -17.61 -27.71
C THR A 4 56.47 -18.23 -27.22
N ALA A 5 56.45 -18.75 -26.00
CA ALA A 5 55.25 -19.23 -25.35
C ALA A 5 54.39 -18.03 -24.83
N ARG A 6 53.20 -17.87 -25.37
CA ARG A 6 52.21 -16.93 -24.84
C ARG A 6 51.50 -17.56 -23.63
N MET A 7 51.71 -17.04 -22.43
CA MET A 7 50.93 -17.34 -21.26
C MET A 7 49.57 -16.65 -21.37
N SER A 8 48.48 -17.47 -21.47
CA SER A 8 47.09 -17.03 -21.37
C SER A 8 46.70 -16.91 -19.91
N VAL A 9 46.55 -15.69 -19.42
CA VAL A 9 45.98 -15.43 -18.10
C VAL A 9 44.46 -15.53 -18.20
N ARG A 10 43.89 -16.65 -17.73
CA ARG A 10 42.44 -16.75 -17.52
C ARG A 10 42.05 -15.85 -16.37
N ARG A 11 41.34 -14.74 -16.64
CA ARG A 11 40.62 -13.96 -15.63
C ARG A 11 39.40 -14.78 -15.21
N THR A 12 39.42 -15.30 -14.01
CA THR A 12 38.25 -15.86 -13.34
C THR A 12 37.36 -14.69 -12.96
N VAL A 13 36.25 -14.52 -13.70
CA VAL A 13 35.17 -13.58 -13.31
C VAL A 13 34.45 -14.26 -12.15
N VAL A 14 34.75 -13.84 -10.93
CA VAL A 14 33.93 -14.17 -9.76
C VAL A 14 32.66 -13.36 -9.89
N SER A 15 31.59 -14.01 -10.35
CA SER A 15 30.24 -13.46 -10.28
C SER A 15 29.84 -13.42 -8.80
N VAL A 16 29.99 -12.27 -8.16
CA VAL A 16 29.39 -12.01 -6.86
C VAL A 16 27.90 -11.76 -7.16
N THR A 17 27.11 -12.83 -7.11
CA THR A 17 25.65 -12.69 -6.93
C THR A 17 25.46 -12.13 -5.53
N ALA A 18 25.29 -10.82 -5.41
CA ALA A 18 24.76 -10.21 -4.21
C ALA A 18 23.37 -10.83 -4.01
N ASN A 19 23.24 -11.70 -3.02
CA ASN A 19 21.95 -12.16 -2.54
C ASN A 19 21.30 -10.94 -1.86
N THR A 20 20.59 -10.13 -2.64
CA THR A 20 19.87 -8.97 -2.11
C THR A 20 18.69 -9.54 -1.33
N ALA A 21 18.79 -9.54 -0.01
CA ALA A 21 17.69 -9.92 0.87
C ALA A 21 16.47 -9.06 0.50
N GLN A 22 15.35 -9.72 0.23
CA GLN A 22 14.06 -9.07 -0.05
C GLN A 22 13.12 -9.28 1.16
N PRO A 23 13.32 -8.56 2.25
CA PRO A 23 12.63 -8.80 3.52
C PRO A 23 11.11 -8.67 3.40
N ALA A 24 10.58 -7.89 2.45
CA ALA A 24 9.13 -7.82 2.22
C ALA A 24 8.49 -9.19 1.91
N GLN A 25 9.25 -10.14 1.34
CA GLN A 25 8.73 -11.48 1.04
C GLN A 25 8.39 -12.29 2.31
N ALA A 26 9.03 -11.98 3.44
CA ALA A 26 8.74 -12.63 4.72
C ALA A 26 7.32 -12.35 5.23
N SER A 27 6.66 -11.28 4.73
CA SER A 27 5.25 -10.99 5.05
C SER A 27 4.27 -12.03 4.51
N GLY A 28 4.72 -12.96 3.65
CA GLY A 28 3.87 -13.86 2.90
C GLY A 28 3.25 -13.19 1.67
N THR A 29 2.39 -13.90 0.95
CA THR A 29 1.77 -13.43 -0.29
C THR A 29 0.25 -13.43 -0.22
N LEU A 30 -0.35 -12.50 -0.96
CA LEU A 30 -1.79 -12.41 -1.20
C LEU A 30 -2.03 -12.29 -2.71
N THR A 31 -3.13 -12.85 -3.22
CA THR A 31 -3.52 -12.71 -4.62
C THR A 31 -4.83 -11.94 -4.70
N LEU A 32 -4.78 -10.70 -5.20
CA LEU A 32 -5.96 -9.89 -5.42
C LEU A 32 -6.61 -10.31 -6.75
N GLY A 33 -7.94 -10.42 -6.75
CA GLY A 33 -8.71 -10.74 -7.96
C GLY A 33 -8.39 -12.09 -8.61
N GLY A 34 -7.59 -12.93 -7.94
CA GLY A 34 -7.19 -14.26 -8.44
C GLY A 34 -5.93 -14.28 -9.31
N ASP A 35 -5.36 -13.12 -9.66
CA ASP A 35 -4.26 -13.00 -10.62
C ASP A 35 -3.18 -11.97 -10.27
N LEU A 36 -3.44 -11.00 -9.40
CA LEU A 36 -2.44 -10.03 -8.94
C LEU A 36 -1.76 -10.53 -7.67
N LYS A 37 -0.63 -11.21 -7.82
CA LYS A 37 0.13 -11.74 -6.69
C LYS A 37 1.04 -10.67 -6.10
N VAL A 38 0.84 -10.35 -4.81
CA VAL A 38 1.62 -9.33 -4.07
C VAL A 38 2.19 -9.91 -2.78
N ASN A 39 3.31 -9.33 -2.32
CA ASN A 39 3.78 -9.51 -0.96
C ASN A 39 2.89 -8.69 -0.02
N ARG A 40 2.60 -9.24 1.17
CA ARG A 40 1.61 -8.66 2.10
C ARG A 40 2.07 -7.39 2.83
N LEU A 41 3.20 -6.81 2.42
CA LEU A 41 3.69 -5.52 2.88
C LEU A 41 3.94 -4.64 1.65
N GLY A 42 3.01 -3.71 1.40
CA GLY A 42 3.07 -2.75 0.31
C GLY A 42 3.69 -1.41 0.71
N PHE A 43 3.60 -0.43 -0.19
CA PHE A 43 4.06 0.94 0.03
C PHE A 43 2.94 1.94 -0.28
N GLY A 44 2.64 2.84 0.66
CA GLY A 44 1.70 3.95 0.49
C GLY A 44 2.41 5.24 0.07
N ALA A 45 2.04 5.76 -1.09
CA ALA A 45 2.75 6.88 -1.73
C ALA A 45 2.28 8.29 -1.29
N MET A 46 1.29 8.39 -0.40
CA MET A 46 0.74 9.68 0.04
C MET A 46 1.81 10.64 0.62
N ARG A 47 2.85 10.10 1.27
CA ARG A 47 3.96 10.88 1.86
C ARG A 47 4.99 11.37 0.85
N LEU A 48 4.87 11.00 -0.43
CA LEU A 48 5.73 11.48 -1.52
C LEU A 48 5.31 12.85 -2.06
N THR A 49 4.48 13.58 -1.32
CA THR A 49 3.95 14.89 -1.70
C THR A 49 4.27 15.94 -0.64
N GLY A 50 3.96 17.20 -0.94
CA GLY A 50 4.18 18.30 -0.02
C GLY A 50 3.28 18.27 1.21
N LYS A 51 3.45 19.24 2.10
CA LYS A 51 2.68 19.36 3.33
C LYS A 51 1.18 19.48 3.02
N GLY A 52 0.36 18.79 3.83
CA GLY A 52 -1.09 18.73 3.61
C GLY A 52 -1.48 17.88 2.39
N VAL A 53 -0.58 17.00 1.95
CA VAL A 53 -0.72 16.17 0.74
C VAL A 53 -1.01 17.08 -0.46
N TRP A 54 -0.24 18.17 -0.60
CA TRP A 54 -0.46 19.22 -1.58
C TRP A 54 0.86 19.71 -2.19
N GLY A 55 0.91 19.74 -3.53
CA GLY A 55 2.10 20.15 -4.28
C GLY A 55 3.27 19.17 -4.19
N PRO A 56 4.43 19.55 -4.76
CA PRO A 56 5.61 18.70 -4.79
C PRO A 56 6.24 18.54 -3.40
N PRO A 57 6.95 17.41 -3.17
CA PRO A 57 7.74 17.22 -1.96
C PRO A 57 8.93 18.18 -1.90
N ALA A 58 9.50 18.35 -0.71
CA ALA A 58 10.70 19.15 -0.53
C ALA A 58 11.95 18.54 -1.19
N ASP A 59 12.03 17.20 -1.25
CA ASP A 59 13.10 16.45 -1.92
C ASP A 59 12.48 15.37 -2.82
N ARG A 60 12.33 15.68 -4.11
CA ARG A 60 11.78 14.77 -5.11
C ARG A 60 12.73 13.60 -5.38
N ASP A 61 14.03 13.85 -5.41
CA ASP A 61 15.03 12.83 -5.68
C ASP A 61 15.07 11.78 -4.57
N GLU A 62 14.89 12.20 -3.29
CA GLU A 62 14.74 11.25 -2.19
C GLU A 62 13.46 10.39 -2.34
N CYS A 63 12.35 10.98 -2.77
CA CYS A 63 11.12 10.24 -3.03
C CYS A 63 11.32 9.16 -4.12
N VAL A 64 12.04 9.49 -5.19
CA VAL A 64 12.42 8.53 -6.25
C VAL A 64 13.31 7.42 -5.68
N ARG A 65 14.32 7.76 -4.85
CA ARG A 65 15.17 6.77 -4.18
C ARG A 65 14.38 5.84 -3.27
N VAL A 66 13.42 6.38 -2.51
CA VAL A 66 12.52 5.59 -1.64
C VAL A 66 11.75 4.56 -2.43
N LEU A 67 11.14 4.93 -3.56
CA LEU A 67 10.37 4.01 -4.40
C LEU A 67 11.26 2.90 -5.00
N ARG A 68 12.41 3.26 -5.55
CA ARG A 68 13.36 2.28 -6.10
C ARG A 68 13.84 1.32 -5.02
N ARG A 69 14.17 1.86 -3.84
CA ARG A 69 14.60 1.06 -2.70
C ARG A 69 13.48 0.13 -2.19
N ALA A 70 12.22 0.55 -2.23
CA ALA A 70 11.09 -0.31 -1.86
C ALA A 70 11.04 -1.57 -2.74
N VAL A 71 11.21 -1.41 -4.06
CA VAL A 71 11.24 -2.53 -5.01
C VAL A 71 12.44 -3.44 -4.76
N GLU A 72 13.63 -2.89 -4.51
CA GLU A 72 14.83 -3.67 -4.15
C GLU A 72 14.62 -4.52 -2.89
N LEU A 73 13.85 -4.03 -1.93
CA LEU A 73 13.50 -4.73 -0.69
C LEU A 73 12.36 -5.75 -0.86
N GLY A 74 11.83 -5.91 -2.09
CA GLY A 74 10.79 -6.89 -2.42
C GLY A 74 9.36 -6.38 -2.26
N VAL A 75 9.14 -5.08 -2.06
CA VAL A 75 7.81 -4.49 -2.14
C VAL A 75 7.37 -4.49 -3.60
N ASN A 76 6.22 -5.10 -3.89
CA ASN A 76 5.66 -5.17 -5.24
C ASN A 76 4.21 -4.70 -5.34
N PHE A 77 3.70 -4.04 -4.30
CA PHE A 77 2.40 -3.35 -4.28
C PHE A 77 2.60 -1.90 -3.89
N ILE A 78 2.27 -0.98 -4.80
CA ILE A 78 2.38 0.48 -4.59
C ILE A 78 0.98 1.08 -4.65
N ASP A 79 0.57 1.73 -3.56
CA ASP A 79 -0.74 2.39 -3.43
C ASP A 79 -0.59 3.91 -3.54
N THR A 80 -1.30 4.51 -4.47
CA THR A 80 -1.35 5.95 -4.70
C THR A 80 -2.78 6.45 -4.89
N ALA A 81 -2.98 7.69 -5.32
CA ALA A 81 -4.25 8.29 -5.75
C ALA A 81 -4.00 9.53 -6.62
N ASP A 82 -4.98 9.86 -7.48
CA ASP A 82 -5.06 11.11 -8.23
C ASP A 82 -4.93 12.35 -7.33
N SER A 83 -5.59 12.27 -6.19
CA SER A 83 -5.72 13.33 -5.19
C SER A 83 -4.44 13.58 -4.36
N TYR A 84 -3.38 12.77 -4.53
CA TYR A 84 -2.12 12.96 -3.81
C TYR A 84 -1.21 13.95 -4.53
N GLY A 85 -1.19 15.18 -3.99
CA GLY A 85 -0.38 16.27 -4.46
C GLY A 85 -1.04 17.42 -5.23
N PRO A 86 -2.27 17.41 -5.80
CA PRO A 86 -2.86 16.39 -6.66
C PRO A 86 -1.92 15.98 -7.80
N TYR A 87 -2.00 14.72 -8.21
CA TYR A 87 -1.29 14.10 -9.34
C TYR A 87 0.22 13.84 -9.13
N ILE A 88 0.87 14.61 -8.25
CA ILE A 88 2.32 14.58 -8.00
C ILE A 88 2.82 13.17 -7.64
N SER A 89 2.05 12.42 -6.85
CA SER A 89 2.44 11.07 -6.43
C SER A 89 2.52 10.10 -7.62
N GLU A 90 1.56 10.15 -8.53
CA GLU A 90 1.56 9.32 -9.74
C GLU A 90 2.72 9.67 -10.67
N ASP A 91 3.03 10.97 -10.84
CA ASP A 91 4.19 11.42 -11.62
C ASP A 91 5.52 10.93 -11.05
N ILE A 92 5.67 10.94 -9.71
CA ILE A 92 6.89 10.44 -9.05
C ILE A 92 7.00 8.91 -9.20
N ILE A 93 5.89 8.19 -9.11
CA ILE A 93 5.83 6.73 -9.33
C ILE A 93 6.24 6.41 -10.77
N HIS A 94 5.72 7.14 -11.74
CA HIS A 94 6.12 6.96 -13.15
C HIS A 94 7.63 7.18 -13.35
N GLU A 95 8.15 8.28 -12.86
CA GLU A 95 9.59 8.61 -12.96
C GLU A 95 10.49 7.56 -12.32
N ALA A 96 10.06 7.01 -11.17
CA ALA A 96 10.87 6.09 -10.40
C ALA A 96 10.82 4.65 -10.91
N LEU A 97 9.65 4.17 -11.35
CA LEU A 97 9.35 2.75 -11.46
C LEU A 97 8.87 2.28 -12.84
N TYR A 98 8.50 3.20 -13.78
CA TYR A 98 8.10 2.74 -15.12
C TYR A 98 9.22 1.91 -15.77
N PRO A 99 8.92 0.75 -16.40
CA PRO A 99 7.61 0.23 -16.86
C PRO A 99 6.85 -0.71 -15.89
N TYR A 100 7.16 -0.73 -14.59
CA TYR A 100 6.47 -1.48 -13.52
C TYR A 100 6.62 -3.01 -13.59
N ASP A 101 7.71 -3.51 -14.10
CA ASP A 101 7.96 -4.95 -14.23
C ASP A 101 7.83 -5.68 -12.89
N GLY A 102 6.83 -6.58 -12.77
CA GLY A 102 6.57 -7.35 -11.57
C GLY A 102 5.91 -6.55 -10.41
N LEU A 103 5.46 -5.32 -10.68
CA LEU A 103 4.78 -4.46 -9.71
C LEU A 103 3.27 -4.42 -9.98
N VAL A 104 2.51 -4.22 -8.92
CA VAL A 104 1.08 -3.90 -8.95
C VAL A 104 0.92 -2.45 -8.51
N ILE A 105 0.36 -1.61 -9.37
CA ILE A 105 0.09 -0.21 -9.09
C ILE A 105 -1.40 -0.03 -8.82
N ALA A 106 -1.72 0.39 -7.60
CA ALA A 106 -3.07 0.74 -7.20
C ALA A 106 -3.21 2.26 -7.11
N THR A 107 -4.22 2.82 -7.80
CA THR A 107 -4.58 4.23 -7.67
C THR A 107 -6.06 4.39 -7.39
N LYS A 108 -6.50 5.62 -7.15
CA LYS A 108 -7.86 5.93 -6.69
C LYS A 108 -8.35 7.22 -7.31
N ALA A 109 -9.67 7.34 -7.47
CA ALA A 109 -10.36 8.61 -7.69
C ALA A 109 -11.64 8.70 -6.85
N GLY A 110 -12.17 9.91 -6.69
CA GLY A 110 -13.36 10.15 -5.88
C GLY A 110 -13.14 11.14 -4.72
N LEU A 111 -12.00 11.82 -4.70
CA LEU A 111 -11.69 12.90 -3.76
C LEU A 111 -11.16 14.14 -4.49
N LEU A 112 -12.00 15.15 -4.61
CA LEU A 112 -11.60 16.46 -5.12
C LEU A 112 -10.71 17.18 -4.08
N ARG A 113 -9.68 17.87 -4.57
CA ARG A 113 -8.76 18.65 -3.78
C ARG A 113 -8.81 20.12 -4.17
N THR A 114 -9.00 21.01 -3.20
CA THR A 114 -9.06 22.47 -3.40
C THR A 114 -8.01 23.23 -2.58
N GLY A 115 -7.19 22.51 -1.82
CA GLY A 115 -6.10 23.05 -1.01
C GLY A 115 -5.45 22.00 -0.10
N PRO A 116 -4.39 22.38 0.65
CA PRO A 116 -3.74 21.51 1.61
C PRO A 116 -4.74 20.98 2.65
N ASP A 117 -4.71 19.67 2.91
CA ASP A 117 -5.59 18.95 3.85
C ASP A 117 -7.10 19.13 3.60
N VAL A 118 -7.52 19.64 2.44
CA VAL A 118 -8.93 19.74 2.03
C VAL A 118 -9.27 18.56 1.14
N TRP A 119 -10.24 17.74 1.58
CA TRP A 119 -10.66 16.50 0.95
C TRP A 119 -12.18 16.51 0.79
N ILE A 120 -12.67 16.51 -0.45
CA ILE A 120 -14.10 16.61 -0.75
C ILE A 120 -14.50 15.38 -1.57
N PRO A 121 -15.38 14.51 -1.08
CA PRO A 121 -15.91 13.41 -1.87
C PRO A 121 -16.57 13.94 -3.16
N LEU A 122 -16.27 13.31 -4.29
CA LEU A 122 -16.88 13.59 -5.58
C LEU A 122 -17.05 12.30 -6.38
N GLY A 123 -18.26 11.75 -6.33
CA GLY A 123 -18.63 10.49 -6.99
C GLY A 123 -19.32 10.65 -8.33
N ASN A 124 -19.23 11.82 -8.98
CA ASN A 124 -19.80 12.03 -10.32
C ASN A 124 -19.15 11.06 -11.33
N PRO A 125 -19.91 10.23 -12.06
CA PRO A 125 -19.36 9.26 -13.02
C PRO A 125 -18.41 9.87 -14.05
N SER A 126 -18.74 11.03 -14.61
CA SER A 126 -17.88 11.70 -15.59
C SER A 126 -16.56 12.19 -14.98
N TYR A 127 -16.56 12.57 -13.69
CA TYR A 127 -15.35 12.93 -12.96
C TYR A 127 -14.49 11.67 -12.70
N LEU A 128 -15.10 10.57 -12.23
CA LEU A 128 -14.38 9.31 -11.99
C LEU A 128 -13.72 8.81 -13.28
N ARG A 129 -14.42 8.89 -14.41
CA ARG A 129 -13.88 8.57 -15.74
C ARG A 129 -12.69 9.46 -16.08
N GLN A 130 -12.85 10.77 -15.98
CA GLN A 130 -11.78 11.71 -16.30
C GLN A 130 -10.52 11.45 -15.47
N GLU A 131 -10.67 11.23 -14.17
CA GLU A 131 -9.50 10.98 -13.30
C GLU A 131 -8.84 9.63 -13.59
N CYS A 132 -9.62 8.60 -13.96
CA CYS A 132 -9.04 7.34 -14.43
C CYS A 132 -8.22 7.55 -15.71
N GLU A 133 -8.75 8.24 -16.70
CA GLU A 133 -8.03 8.57 -17.96
C GLU A 133 -6.75 9.37 -17.69
N MET A 134 -6.82 10.34 -16.77
CA MET A 134 -5.67 11.14 -16.39
C MET A 134 -4.63 10.32 -15.60
N SER A 135 -5.04 9.36 -14.77
CA SER A 135 -4.15 8.43 -14.08
C SER A 135 -3.43 7.49 -15.05
N LEU A 136 -4.15 6.97 -16.08
CA LEU A 136 -3.54 6.18 -17.15
C LEU A 136 -2.43 6.95 -17.86
N LEU A 137 -2.67 8.23 -18.19
CA LEU A 137 -1.68 9.09 -18.84
C LEU A 137 -0.47 9.36 -17.93
N ARG A 138 -0.69 9.70 -16.66
CA ARG A 138 0.39 10.01 -15.71
C ARG A 138 1.24 8.78 -15.39
N LEU A 139 0.61 7.63 -15.21
CA LEU A 139 1.31 6.36 -14.98
C LEU A 139 1.90 5.77 -16.25
N GLY A 140 1.52 6.24 -17.43
CA GLY A 140 2.03 5.76 -18.72
C GLY A 140 1.59 4.33 -19.06
N VAL A 141 0.39 3.91 -18.62
CA VAL A 141 -0.16 2.56 -18.82
C VAL A 141 -1.47 2.59 -19.57
N GLU A 142 -1.81 1.51 -20.27
CA GLU A 142 -3.11 1.34 -20.93
C GLU A 142 -4.16 0.75 -19.99
N THR A 143 -3.73 0.07 -18.93
CA THR A 143 -4.62 -0.57 -17.93
C THR A 143 -4.04 -0.38 -16.53
N ILE A 144 -4.83 0.13 -15.59
CA ILE A 144 -4.51 0.20 -14.16
C ILE A 144 -4.83 -1.15 -13.51
N ASP A 145 -3.91 -1.73 -12.76
CA ASP A 145 -4.10 -3.04 -12.10
C ASP A 145 -5.24 -3.02 -11.08
N LEU A 146 -5.25 -2.03 -10.19
CA LEU A 146 -6.28 -1.85 -9.17
C LEU A 146 -6.71 -0.38 -9.11
N PHE A 147 -7.96 -0.13 -9.46
CA PHE A 147 -8.56 1.20 -9.35
C PHE A 147 -9.59 1.22 -8.23
N GLN A 148 -9.47 2.17 -7.30
CA GLN A 148 -10.31 2.20 -6.11
C GLN A 148 -11.19 3.45 -6.07
N LEU A 149 -12.48 3.28 -5.74
CA LEU A 149 -13.33 4.42 -5.37
C LEU A 149 -12.84 4.97 -4.02
N HIS A 150 -12.22 6.15 -4.03
CA HIS A 150 -11.53 6.71 -2.87
C HIS A 150 -12.49 7.05 -1.72
N ARG A 151 -13.69 7.53 -2.05
CA ARG A 151 -14.82 7.73 -1.12
C ARG A 151 -16.14 7.55 -1.88
N ILE A 152 -17.11 6.96 -1.22
CA ILE A 152 -18.49 7.03 -1.70
C ILE A 152 -19.00 8.43 -1.44
N ASP A 153 -19.50 9.09 -2.49
CA ASP A 153 -20.16 10.39 -2.38
C ASP A 153 -21.66 10.19 -2.19
N ALA A 154 -22.19 10.65 -1.07
CA ALA A 154 -23.62 10.52 -0.76
C ALA A 154 -24.55 11.33 -1.70
N ASN A 155 -24.00 12.24 -2.52
CA ASN A 155 -24.78 13.01 -3.48
C ASN A 155 -25.05 12.26 -4.80
N PHE A 156 -24.41 11.11 -5.01
CA PHE A 156 -24.59 10.25 -6.18
C PHE A 156 -24.97 8.84 -5.76
N PRO A 157 -25.88 8.15 -6.48
CA PRO A 157 -26.19 6.75 -6.22
C PRO A 157 -24.91 5.88 -6.24
N LEU A 158 -24.82 4.89 -5.36
CA LEU A 158 -23.69 3.94 -5.36
C LEU A 158 -23.58 3.19 -6.68
N ASP A 159 -24.74 2.84 -7.25
CA ASP A 159 -24.84 2.13 -8.54
C ASP A 159 -24.22 2.92 -9.68
N ASP A 160 -24.38 4.25 -9.69
CA ASP A 160 -23.79 5.11 -10.70
C ASP A 160 -22.26 5.20 -10.54
N GLN A 161 -21.77 5.33 -9.29
CA GLN A 161 -20.35 5.41 -8.99
C GLN A 161 -19.63 4.10 -9.32
N VAL A 162 -20.13 2.98 -8.82
CA VAL A 162 -19.57 1.65 -9.08
C VAL A 162 -19.80 1.22 -10.52
N GLY A 163 -20.95 1.57 -11.11
CA GLY A 163 -21.29 1.31 -12.51
C GLY A 163 -20.31 1.95 -13.49
N GLU A 164 -19.81 3.16 -13.18
CA GLU A 164 -18.77 3.79 -13.99
C GLU A 164 -17.45 3.01 -13.93
N LEU A 165 -17.05 2.52 -12.74
CA LEU A 165 -15.86 1.68 -12.62
C LEU A 165 -16.02 0.38 -13.41
N VAL A 166 -17.22 -0.23 -13.42
CA VAL A 166 -17.52 -1.41 -14.25
C VAL A 166 -17.40 -1.07 -15.74
N THR A 167 -17.84 0.10 -16.15
CA THR A 167 -17.71 0.56 -17.54
C THR A 167 -16.24 0.70 -17.93
N LEU A 168 -15.41 1.31 -17.08
CA LEU A 168 -13.97 1.44 -17.28
C LEU A 168 -13.27 0.06 -17.31
N GLN A 169 -13.73 -0.89 -16.51
CA GLN A 169 -13.23 -2.27 -16.51
C GLN A 169 -13.56 -2.99 -17.83
N ASN A 170 -14.78 -2.84 -18.30
CA ASN A 170 -15.22 -3.42 -19.58
C ASN A 170 -14.49 -2.82 -20.80
N GLU A 171 -14.07 -1.56 -20.71
CA GLU A 171 -13.22 -0.87 -21.68
C GLU A 171 -11.74 -1.31 -21.61
N GLY A 172 -11.35 -2.12 -20.61
CA GLY A 172 -9.97 -2.57 -20.40
C GLY A 172 -9.06 -1.52 -19.74
N LYS A 173 -9.59 -0.41 -19.25
CA LYS A 173 -8.83 0.68 -18.63
C LYS A 173 -8.42 0.38 -17.19
N ILE A 174 -9.21 -0.42 -16.49
CA ILE A 174 -8.89 -0.91 -15.16
C ILE A 174 -9.08 -2.42 -15.12
N ARG A 175 -8.23 -3.12 -14.38
CA ARG A 175 -8.27 -4.59 -14.28
C ARG A 175 -9.17 -5.03 -13.13
N HIS A 176 -8.98 -4.45 -11.95
CA HIS A 176 -9.74 -4.76 -10.76
C HIS A 176 -10.28 -3.51 -10.07
N ILE A 177 -11.39 -3.70 -9.34
CA ILE A 177 -12.10 -2.65 -8.62
C ILE A 177 -11.92 -2.87 -7.12
N GLY A 178 -11.56 -1.79 -6.40
CA GLY A 178 -11.54 -1.71 -4.95
C GLY A 178 -12.37 -0.56 -4.43
N LEU A 179 -12.63 -0.55 -3.12
CA LEU A 179 -13.37 0.51 -2.43
C LEU A 179 -12.60 1.00 -1.21
N SER A 180 -12.78 2.27 -0.86
CA SER A 180 -12.13 2.85 0.32
C SER A 180 -13.14 3.54 1.24
N GLU A 181 -12.92 3.40 2.58
CA GLU A 181 -13.75 3.98 3.64
C GLU A 181 -15.22 3.60 3.53
N ILE A 182 -15.46 2.30 3.52
CA ILE A 182 -16.80 1.72 3.45
C ILE A 182 -17.11 0.89 4.70
N ASN A 183 -18.37 0.55 4.89
CA ASN A 183 -18.84 -0.44 5.86
C ASN A 183 -19.27 -1.75 5.16
N VAL A 184 -19.70 -2.74 5.96
CA VAL A 184 -20.12 -4.06 5.45
C VAL A 184 -21.34 -3.97 4.52
N ASP A 185 -22.32 -3.11 4.84
CA ASP A 185 -23.51 -2.95 4.00
C ASP A 185 -23.18 -2.34 2.64
N GLN A 186 -22.26 -1.36 2.61
CA GLN A 186 -21.75 -0.77 1.37
C GLN A 186 -20.93 -1.76 0.54
N LEU A 187 -20.13 -2.61 1.20
CA LEU A 187 -19.44 -3.71 0.51
C LEU A 187 -20.45 -4.65 -0.14
N THR A 188 -21.47 -5.08 0.62
CA THR A 188 -22.51 -5.99 0.12
C THR A 188 -23.28 -5.38 -1.06
N ALA A 189 -23.64 -4.10 -0.96
CA ALA A 189 -24.33 -3.39 -2.05
C ALA A 189 -23.46 -3.29 -3.31
N ALA A 190 -22.17 -2.96 -3.18
CA ALA A 190 -21.26 -2.89 -4.32
C ALA A 190 -21.02 -4.27 -4.95
N GLN A 191 -20.95 -5.33 -4.14
CA GLN A 191 -20.80 -6.71 -4.60
C GLN A 191 -22.02 -7.24 -5.38
N ALA A 192 -23.19 -6.65 -5.15
CA ALA A 192 -24.37 -6.94 -5.99
C ALA A 192 -24.22 -6.42 -7.44
N ILE A 193 -23.31 -5.46 -7.65
CA ILE A 193 -23.04 -4.86 -8.96
C ILE A 193 -21.85 -5.56 -9.64
N THR A 194 -20.74 -5.74 -8.91
CA THR A 194 -19.47 -6.27 -9.46
C THR A 194 -18.60 -6.89 -8.36
N PRO A 195 -17.69 -7.84 -8.70
CA PRO A 195 -16.68 -8.31 -7.76
C PRO A 195 -15.80 -7.16 -7.24
N ILE A 196 -15.61 -7.08 -5.91
CA ILE A 196 -14.72 -6.17 -5.22
C ILE A 196 -13.53 -6.96 -4.70
N VAL A 197 -12.30 -6.60 -5.10
CA VAL A 197 -11.09 -7.37 -4.77
C VAL A 197 -10.30 -6.79 -3.59
N SER A 198 -10.55 -5.52 -3.24
CA SER A 198 -9.92 -4.86 -2.09
C SER A 198 -10.84 -3.89 -1.39
N VAL A 199 -10.64 -3.75 -0.09
CA VAL A 199 -11.21 -2.66 0.72
C VAL A 199 -10.06 -1.94 1.44
N GLN A 200 -10.12 -0.60 1.50
CA GLN A 200 -9.08 0.20 2.13
C GLN A 200 -9.68 1.13 3.18
N ASN A 201 -9.50 0.82 4.46
CA ASN A 201 -10.08 1.58 5.57
C ASN A 201 -9.03 1.96 6.62
N MET A 202 -9.32 3.01 7.41
CA MET A 202 -8.50 3.30 8.58
C MET A 202 -8.53 2.12 9.54
N TYR A 203 -7.35 1.55 9.79
CA TYR A 203 -7.21 0.46 10.74
C TYR A 203 -5.78 0.36 11.25
N ASN A 204 -5.62 0.30 12.55
CA ASN A 204 -4.34 0.12 13.23
C ASN A 204 -4.58 -0.41 14.65
N LEU A 205 -3.51 -0.62 15.40
CA LEU A 205 -3.58 -1.18 16.73
C LEU A 205 -4.49 -0.38 17.69
N ALA A 206 -4.54 0.95 17.55
CA ALA A 206 -5.33 1.85 18.41
C ALA A 206 -6.74 2.16 17.84
N THR A 207 -6.95 2.00 16.53
CA THR A 207 -8.21 2.33 15.86
C THR A 207 -8.73 1.11 15.11
N ARG A 208 -9.84 0.53 15.59
CA ARG A 208 -10.39 -0.74 15.07
C ARG A 208 -11.87 -0.65 14.66
N THR A 209 -12.37 0.52 14.36
CA THR A 209 -13.77 0.71 13.93
C THR A 209 -14.12 -0.10 12.68
N ALA A 210 -13.14 -0.41 11.83
CA ALA A 210 -13.33 -1.24 10.65
C ALA A 210 -13.17 -2.76 10.91
N GLU A 211 -13.13 -3.21 12.18
CA GLU A 211 -13.02 -4.64 12.53
C GLU A 211 -14.09 -5.51 11.84
N PRO A 212 -15.40 -5.13 11.84
CA PRO A 212 -16.43 -5.93 11.15
C PRO A 212 -16.17 -6.06 9.64
N LEU A 213 -15.64 -5.00 9.00
CA LEU A 213 -15.30 -5.03 7.58
C LEU A 213 -14.07 -5.92 7.32
N LEU A 214 -13.07 -5.88 8.22
CA LEU A 214 -11.90 -6.77 8.14
C LEU A 214 -12.31 -8.24 8.24
N ASP A 215 -13.21 -8.57 9.17
CA ASP A 215 -13.70 -9.95 9.33
C ASP A 215 -14.49 -10.41 8.09
N ALA A 216 -15.34 -9.54 7.53
CA ALA A 216 -16.05 -9.80 6.28
C ALA A 216 -15.07 -10.00 5.10
N ALA A 217 -14.06 -9.14 4.97
CA ALA A 217 -13.03 -9.25 3.94
C ALA A 217 -12.21 -10.53 4.10
N THR A 218 -11.84 -10.90 5.33
CA THR A 218 -11.12 -12.13 5.66
C THR A 218 -11.90 -13.37 5.22
N SER A 219 -13.20 -13.42 5.54
CA SER A 219 -14.05 -14.57 5.20
C SER A 219 -14.23 -14.76 3.69
N GLN A 220 -14.11 -13.69 2.91
CA GLN A 220 -14.31 -13.67 1.46
C GLN A 220 -12.98 -13.68 0.67
N GLY A 221 -11.83 -13.63 1.34
CA GLY A 221 -10.52 -13.54 0.66
C GLY A 221 -10.28 -12.19 -0.04
N ILE A 222 -10.97 -11.13 0.35
CA ILE A 222 -10.82 -9.77 -0.17
C ILE A 222 -9.63 -9.11 0.53
N ALA A 223 -8.71 -8.47 -0.21
CA ALA A 223 -7.60 -7.75 0.36
C ALA A 223 -8.08 -6.61 1.26
N PHE A 224 -7.60 -6.56 2.50
CA PHE A 224 -7.83 -5.43 3.41
C PHE A 224 -6.57 -4.58 3.51
N ILE A 225 -6.65 -3.35 3.02
CA ILE A 225 -5.54 -2.40 2.96
C ILE A 225 -5.71 -1.37 4.09
N PRO A 226 -5.03 -1.53 5.24
CA PRO A 226 -5.12 -0.55 6.32
C PRO A 226 -4.34 0.71 5.96
N TRP A 227 -4.99 1.86 5.89
CA TRP A 227 -4.27 3.12 5.85
C TRP A 227 -4.05 3.65 7.26
N PHE A 228 -3.01 4.48 7.45
CA PHE A 228 -2.52 4.95 8.75
C PHE A 228 -2.04 3.80 9.67
N PRO A 229 -1.30 2.82 9.13
CA PRO A 229 -1.00 1.56 9.82
C PRO A 229 -0.05 1.73 11.02
N LEU A 230 0.71 2.83 11.08
CA LEU A 230 1.71 3.12 12.12
C LEU A 230 1.16 3.92 13.30
N ALA A 231 -0.10 4.33 13.27
CA ALA A 231 -0.68 5.10 14.37
C ALA A 231 -0.92 4.18 15.57
N ALA A 232 0.02 4.21 16.48
CA ALA A 232 -0.05 3.48 17.74
C ALA A 232 -0.36 4.40 18.93
N GLY A 233 -0.41 5.72 18.71
CA GLY A 233 -0.72 6.71 19.75
C GLY A 233 0.06 6.48 21.04
N PRO A 234 -0.60 6.55 22.21
CA PRO A 234 0.03 6.33 23.51
C PRO A 234 0.66 4.94 23.69
N LEU A 235 0.29 3.93 22.89
CA LEU A 235 0.90 2.58 22.97
C LEU A 235 2.40 2.60 22.62
N ALA A 236 2.84 3.55 21.80
CA ALA A 236 4.23 3.74 21.40
C ALA A 236 5.02 4.65 22.35
N ALA A 237 4.38 5.18 23.41
CA ALA A 237 5.04 6.01 24.42
C ALA A 237 6.19 5.25 25.12
N PRO A 238 7.19 5.96 25.68
CA PRO A 238 8.16 5.36 26.56
C PRO A 238 7.44 4.55 27.66
N ASP A 239 7.90 3.33 27.91
CA ASP A 239 7.28 2.36 28.86
C ASP A 239 5.89 1.84 28.45
N GLY A 240 5.38 2.19 27.27
CA GLY A 240 4.14 1.66 26.72
C GLY A 240 4.21 0.17 26.36
N PRO A 241 3.05 -0.50 26.13
CA PRO A 241 3.00 -1.91 25.79
C PRO A 241 3.84 -2.27 24.55
N LEU A 242 3.79 -1.47 23.49
CA LEU A 242 4.60 -1.69 22.28
C LEU A 242 6.08 -1.61 22.56
N GLN A 243 6.54 -0.67 23.40
CA GLN A 243 7.96 -0.52 23.72
C GLN A 243 8.50 -1.74 24.46
N LYS A 244 7.72 -2.33 25.36
CA LYS A 244 8.12 -3.53 26.13
C LYS A 244 8.30 -4.74 25.22
N VAL A 245 7.35 -4.99 24.33
CA VAL A 245 7.44 -6.11 23.37
C VAL A 245 8.55 -5.84 22.35
N ALA A 246 8.69 -4.59 21.88
CA ALA A 246 9.73 -4.19 20.91
C ALA A 246 11.15 -4.47 21.43
N ALA A 247 11.41 -4.25 22.72
CA ALA A 247 12.71 -4.53 23.33
C ALA A 247 13.10 -6.02 23.21
N GLY A 248 12.14 -6.94 23.34
CA GLY A 248 12.35 -8.38 23.18
C GLY A 248 12.67 -8.79 21.73
N HIS A 249 12.20 -8.03 20.76
CA HIS A 249 12.44 -8.27 19.34
C HIS A 249 13.58 -7.43 18.75
N HIS A 250 14.26 -6.60 19.53
CA HIS A 250 15.22 -5.59 19.03
C HIS A 250 14.62 -4.69 17.92
N ALA A 251 13.33 -4.39 18.02
CA ALA A 251 12.54 -3.69 17.03
C ALA A 251 12.02 -2.35 17.56
N THR A 252 11.50 -1.52 16.66
CA THR A 252 10.80 -0.28 17.02
C THR A 252 9.31 -0.54 17.27
N PRO A 253 8.61 0.32 18.03
CA PRO A 253 7.16 0.24 18.18
C PRO A 253 6.40 0.25 16.85
N SER A 254 6.88 1.02 15.86
CA SER A 254 6.29 1.06 14.52
C SER A 254 6.39 -0.28 13.78
N GLN A 255 7.52 -0.96 13.90
CA GLN A 255 7.70 -2.31 13.33
C GLN A 255 6.77 -3.32 13.99
N LEU A 256 6.59 -3.25 15.31
CA LEU A 256 5.65 -4.12 16.03
C LEU A 256 4.19 -3.87 15.62
N ALA A 257 3.81 -2.61 15.38
CA ALA A 257 2.48 -2.28 14.88
C ALA A 257 2.22 -2.92 13.50
N LEU A 258 3.19 -2.90 12.61
CA LEU A 258 3.10 -3.56 11.31
C LEU A 258 3.07 -5.10 11.44
N ALA A 259 3.93 -5.68 12.28
CA ALA A 259 3.93 -7.14 12.54
C ALA A 259 2.58 -7.60 13.13
N TRP A 260 1.98 -6.80 14.03
CA TRP A 260 0.66 -7.06 14.57
C TRP A 260 -0.42 -7.07 13.48
N LEU A 261 -0.41 -6.09 12.58
CA LEU A 261 -1.33 -6.04 11.43
C LEU A 261 -1.19 -7.28 10.55
N LEU A 262 0.04 -7.66 10.19
CA LEU A 262 0.31 -8.84 9.37
C LEU A 262 -0.19 -10.14 10.04
N LYS A 263 -0.11 -10.24 11.38
CA LYS A 263 -0.62 -11.40 12.13
C LYS A 263 -2.14 -11.40 12.27
N ARG A 264 -2.81 -10.21 12.26
CA ARG A 264 -4.27 -10.09 12.49
C ARG A 264 -5.11 -10.83 11.46
N SER A 265 -4.70 -10.84 10.19
CA SER A 265 -5.47 -11.53 9.14
C SER A 265 -4.58 -11.90 7.95
N PRO A 266 -4.82 -13.04 7.28
CA PRO A 266 -4.10 -13.43 6.07
C PRO A 266 -4.38 -12.50 4.87
N VAL A 267 -5.47 -11.74 4.87
CA VAL A 267 -5.80 -10.78 3.80
C VAL A 267 -5.32 -9.36 4.08
N MET A 268 -4.65 -9.14 5.23
CA MET A 268 -4.09 -7.84 5.60
C MET A 268 -2.91 -7.47 4.69
N LEU A 269 -2.96 -6.28 4.10
CA LEU A 269 -1.95 -5.70 3.20
C LEU A 269 -1.60 -4.27 3.66
N PRO A 270 -0.79 -4.10 4.74
CA PRO A 270 -0.37 -2.79 5.21
C PRO A 270 0.47 -2.04 4.18
N ILE A 271 0.24 -0.73 4.09
CA ILE A 271 0.91 0.17 3.16
C ILE A 271 1.60 1.33 3.90
N PRO A 272 2.61 1.06 4.75
CA PRO A 272 3.32 2.12 5.45
C PRO A 272 4.01 3.06 4.47
N GLY A 273 3.68 4.36 4.54
CA GLY A 273 4.22 5.41 3.67
C GLY A 273 5.28 6.24 4.36
N THR A 274 6.35 6.57 3.64
CA THR A 274 7.43 7.46 4.10
C THR A 274 8.09 8.17 2.92
N SER A 275 8.77 9.28 3.18
CA SER A 275 9.66 9.98 2.24
C SER A 275 11.14 9.85 2.65
N SER A 276 11.52 8.85 3.43
CA SER A 276 12.90 8.58 3.89
C SER A 276 13.26 7.13 3.65
N VAL A 277 14.40 6.88 2.99
CA VAL A 277 14.93 5.53 2.76
C VAL A 277 15.16 4.79 4.09
N ALA A 278 15.70 5.44 5.10
CA ALA A 278 15.94 4.82 6.41
C ALA A 278 14.65 4.35 7.08
N HIS A 279 13.58 5.15 7.02
CA HIS A 279 12.27 4.74 7.56
C HIS A 279 11.62 3.64 6.72
N LEU A 280 11.82 3.64 5.40
CA LEU A 280 11.36 2.56 4.53
C LEU A 280 11.98 1.23 4.93
N GLU A 281 13.30 1.19 5.09
CA GLU A 281 14.04 -0.02 5.49
C GLU A 281 13.55 -0.55 6.84
N GLN A 282 13.31 0.33 7.81
CA GLN A 282 12.71 -0.03 9.10
C GLN A 282 11.30 -0.61 8.93
N ASN A 283 10.46 0.03 8.12
CA ASN A 283 9.09 -0.45 7.89
C ASN A 283 9.08 -1.84 7.23
N VAL A 284 9.93 -2.04 6.23
CA VAL A 284 9.99 -3.32 5.49
C VAL A 284 10.55 -4.44 6.36
N ALA A 285 11.52 -4.16 7.22
CA ALA A 285 12.06 -5.14 8.17
C ALA A 285 11.01 -5.67 9.16
N ALA A 286 9.89 -4.99 9.33
CA ALA A 286 8.76 -5.49 10.14
C ALA A 286 8.19 -6.83 9.64
N ALA A 287 8.36 -7.14 8.35
CA ALA A 287 7.91 -8.39 7.76
C ALA A 287 8.62 -9.63 8.34
N GLU A 288 9.82 -9.47 8.90
CA GLU A 288 10.61 -10.55 9.49
C GLU A 288 10.27 -10.80 10.97
N ILE A 289 9.44 -9.94 11.58
CA ILE A 289 9.06 -10.07 12.99
C ILE A 289 7.90 -11.05 13.12
N THR A 290 8.11 -12.11 13.92
CA THR A 290 7.07 -13.07 14.27
C THR A 290 6.66 -12.86 15.72
N LEU A 291 5.43 -12.37 15.94
CA LEU A 291 4.86 -12.25 17.27
C LEU A 291 4.33 -13.61 17.74
N SER A 292 4.57 -13.97 19.00
CA SER A 292 3.87 -15.07 19.65
C SER A 292 2.37 -14.75 19.81
N ASP A 293 1.55 -15.75 20.13
CA ASP A 293 0.12 -15.51 20.36
C ASP A 293 -0.11 -14.65 21.60
N ASP A 294 0.67 -14.88 22.67
CA ASP A 294 0.60 -14.09 23.90
C ASP A 294 0.95 -12.61 23.64
N GLU A 295 2.00 -12.33 22.85
CA GLU A 295 2.39 -10.96 22.48
C GLU A 295 1.30 -10.29 21.63
N PHE A 296 0.75 -11.02 20.65
CA PHE A 296 -0.32 -10.52 19.80
C PHE A 296 -1.55 -10.13 20.62
N GLU A 297 -2.02 -11.02 21.51
CA GLU A 297 -3.18 -10.78 22.37
C GLU A 297 -2.92 -9.65 23.39
N ALA A 298 -1.74 -9.60 23.99
CA ALA A 298 -1.35 -8.52 24.90
C ALA A 298 -1.40 -7.14 24.20
N LEU A 299 -0.86 -7.04 22.98
CA LEU A 299 -0.93 -5.84 22.18
C LEU A 299 -2.36 -5.52 21.76
N ALA A 300 -3.14 -6.54 21.38
CA ALA A 300 -4.54 -6.42 21.03
C ALA A 300 -5.38 -5.86 22.19
N ALA A 301 -5.20 -6.38 23.39
CA ALA A 301 -5.90 -5.90 24.59
C ALA A 301 -5.49 -4.47 24.96
N ALA A 302 -4.21 -4.15 24.86
CA ALA A 302 -3.71 -2.80 25.12
C ALA A 302 -4.28 -1.76 24.12
N GLY A 303 -4.43 -2.13 22.84
CA GLY A 303 -5.03 -1.29 21.81
C GLY A 303 -6.52 -1.03 22.07
N ALA A 304 -7.29 -2.07 22.40
CA ALA A 304 -8.71 -1.96 22.71
C ALA A 304 -9.00 -1.05 23.92
N ALA A 305 -8.13 -1.04 24.91
CA ALA A 305 -8.28 -0.20 26.11
C ALA A 305 -8.12 1.31 25.82
N GLN A 306 -7.59 1.71 24.67
CA GLN A 306 -7.39 3.11 24.28
C GLN A 306 -8.42 3.62 23.28
N GLY A 307 -9.17 2.74 22.63
CA GLY A 307 -10.19 3.08 21.65
C GLY A 307 -11.58 3.36 22.26
N ASN A 308 -11.70 3.36 23.58
CA ASN A 308 -12.92 3.68 24.31
C ASN A 308 -12.91 5.10 24.86
#